data_fa729980ca437c76dfdd417ad881bc68
#
_entry.id   fa729980ca437c76dfdd417ad881bc68
#
_cell.length_a   1.000
_cell.length_b   1.000
_cell.length_c   1.000
_cell.angle_alpha   90.00
_cell.angle_beta   90.00
_cell.angle_gamma   90.00
#
_symmetry.space_group_name_H-M   'P 1'
#
loop_
_entity.id
_entity.type
_entity.pdbx_description
1 polymer ?
#
loop_
_entity_poly.entity_id
_entity_poly.type
_entity_poly.pdbx_seq_one_letter_code
_entity_poly.pdbx_strand_id
1 'polypeptide(L)'
;DSFYFAVRNVFNEMYPLDCSKKTKMALTTRAKNGQFVGSKAPYGYKKSETDKHILEIDENVSDNVKLIFKLASENNYGFNKIARVLSEIRIPTPKEYAEKKENPSCDWNLTSVKKILEDEVYIGNLTYGRRHKVSFKSKKIIKQSKDKWIVTENTHPAIISREEWEKAHNNLKSRKR
;
A
#
# COMPACT_ATOMS: atom_id res chain seq x y z
N ASP A 1 -18.53 41.26 23.54
CA ASP A 1 -17.73 40.86 22.36
C ASP A 1 -16.64 39.82 22.67
N SER A 2 -15.96 39.87 23.82
CA SER A 2 -14.90 38.89 24.21
C SER A 2 -15.43 37.46 24.33
N PHE A 3 -16.59 37.25 24.91
CA PHE A 3 -17.23 35.93 25.08
C PHE A 3 -17.57 35.29 23.73
N TYR A 4 -18.11 36.06 22.79
CA TYR A 4 -18.40 35.55 21.43
C TYR A 4 -17.14 35.06 20.70
N PHE A 5 -16.02 35.80 20.78
CA PHE A 5 -14.75 35.41 20.21
C PHE A 5 -14.20 34.13 20.85
N ALA A 6 -14.30 33.99 22.17
CA ALA A 6 -13.87 32.80 22.89
C ALA A 6 -14.66 31.55 22.44
N VAL A 7 -15.99 31.66 22.39
CA VAL A 7 -16.88 30.58 21.94
C VAL A 7 -16.57 30.19 20.48
N ARG A 8 -16.44 31.19 19.59
CA ARG A 8 -16.09 30.96 18.18
C ARG A 8 -14.75 30.25 18.02
N ASN A 9 -13.73 30.60 18.81
CA ASN A 9 -12.42 29.94 18.77
C ASN A 9 -12.51 28.48 19.23
N VAL A 10 -13.27 28.17 20.27
CA VAL A 10 -13.53 26.82 20.73
C VAL A 10 -14.21 25.99 19.64
N PHE A 11 -15.24 26.50 18.99
CA PHE A 11 -15.89 25.83 17.86
C PHE A 11 -14.93 25.58 16.69
N ASN A 12 -14.13 26.57 16.33
CA ASN A 12 -13.16 26.47 15.25
C ASN A 12 -12.08 25.40 15.53
N GLU A 13 -11.77 25.10 16.79
CA GLU A 13 -10.84 24.04 17.15
C GLU A 13 -11.52 22.67 17.31
N MET A 14 -12.72 22.62 17.87
CA MET A 14 -13.44 21.36 18.13
C MET A 14 -13.95 20.70 16.85
N TYR A 15 -14.48 21.49 15.90
CA TYR A 15 -15.06 20.94 14.67
C TYR A 15 -14.07 20.13 13.83
N PRO A 16 -12.84 20.60 13.52
CA PRO A 16 -11.85 19.81 12.77
C PRO A 16 -11.39 18.56 13.54
N LEU A 17 -11.33 18.62 14.87
CA LEU A 17 -11.01 17.48 15.73
C LEU A 17 -12.06 16.38 15.60
N ASP A 18 -13.32 16.74 15.71
CA ASP A 18 -14.45 15.81 15.60
C ASP A 18 -14.51 15.18 14.20
N CYS A 19 -14.40 16.00 13.15
CA CYS A 19 -14.30 15.51 11.77
C CYS A 19 -13.14 14.52 11.57
N SER A 20 -11.96 14.82 12.15
CA SER A 20 -10.80 13.94 12.07
C SER A 20 -11.04 12.60 12.78
N LYS A 21 -11.67 12.62 13.96
CA LYS A 21 -12.05 11.41 14.70
C LYS A 21 -13.05 10.56 13.92
N LYS A 22 -14.14 11.17 13.43
CA LYS A 22 -15.17 10.50 12.62
C LYS A 22 -14.58 9.87 11.36
N THR A 23 -13.73 10.58 10.64
CA THR A 23 -13.05 10.05 9.45
C THR A 23 -12.17 8.85 9.79
N LYS A 24 -11.38 8.91 10.87
CA LYS A 24 -10.55 7.78 11.31
C LYS A 24 -11.42 6.58 11.68
N MET A 25 -12.50 6.78 12.40
CA MET A 25 -13.44 5.70 12.77
C MET A 25 -14.03 5.04 11.52
N ALA A 26 -14.52 5.82 10.57
CA ALA A 26 -15.07 5.32 9.32
C ALA A 26 -14.04 4.50 8.51
N LEU A 27 -12.81 4.99 8.36
CA LEU A 27 -11.74 4.26 7.68
C LEU A 27 -11.36 2.98 8.42
N THR A 28 -11.32 3.01 9.75
CA THR A 28 -11.05 1.84 10.58
C THR A 28 -12.13 0.78 10.43
N THR A 29 -13.40 1.18 10.44
CA THR A 29 -14.54 0.27 10.24
C THR A 29 -14.50 -0.37 8.85
N ARG A 30 -14.26 0.42 7.81
CA ARG A 30 -14.10 -0.11 6.45
C ARG A 30 -12.96 -1.10 6.34
N ALA A 31 -11.79 -0.78 6.92
CA ALA A 31 -10.65 -1.67 6.91
C ALA A 31 -10.93 -3.01 7.63
N LYS A 32 -11.64 -2.98 8.77
CA LYS A 32 -12.08 -4.20 9.48
C LYS A 32 -13.07 -5.03 8.67
N ASN A 33 -13.87 -4.39 7.82
CA ASN A 33 -14.82 -5.05 6.92
C ASN A 33 -14.15 -5.53 5.61
N GLY A 34 -12.82 -5.48 5.50
CA GLY A 34 -12.09 -5.90 4.31
C GLY A 34 -12.22 -4.97 3.11
N GLN A 35 -12.69 -3.74 3.32
CA GLN A 35 -12.84 -2.75 2.27
C GLN A 35 -11.53 -1.98 2.05
N PHE A 36 -11.13 -1.82 0.81
CA PHE A 36 -9.95 -1.03 0.46
C PHE A 36 -10.16 0.46 0.74
N VAL A 37 -9.27 1.06 1.53
CA VAL A 37 -9.35 2.47 1.95
C VAL A 37 -8.27 3.37 1.33
N GLY A 38 -7.41 2.81 0.47
CA GLY A 38 -6.34 3.57 -0.17
C GLY A 38 -6.86 4.49 -1.29
N SER A 39 -6.16 5.61 -1.51
CA SER A 39 -6.48 6.54 -2.61
C SER A 39 -6.17 5.93 -3.97
N LYS A 40 -5.03 5.24 -4.10
CA LYS A 40 -4.59 4.54 -5.32
C LYS A 40 -4.51 3.04 -5.06
N ALA A 41 -4.92 2.24 -6.04
CA ALA A 41 -4.74 0.79 -5.97
C ALA A 41 -3.24 0.43 -5.96
N PRO A 42 -2.85 -0.67 -5.30
CA PRO A 42 -1.50 -1.22 -5.41
C PRO A 42 -1.19 -1.65 -6.85
N TYR A 43 0.09 -1.65 -7.22
CA TYR A 43 0.54 -2.13 -8.53
C TYR A 43 0.13 -3.60 -8.73
N GLY A 44 -0.45 -3.95 -9.87
CA GLY A 44 -1.04 -5.26 -10.12
C GLY A 44 -2.54 -5.34 -9.82
N TYR A 45 -3.09 -4.31 -9.17
CA TYR A 45 -4.52 -4.19 -8.90
C TYR A 45 -5.10 -2.90 -9.46
N LYS A 46 -6.40 -2.93 -9.74
CA LYS A 46 -7.24 -1.77 -10.03
C LYS A 46 -8.42 -1.74 -9.05
N LYS A 47 -9.03 -0.58 -8.89
CA LYS A 47 -10.30 -0.49 -8.16
C LYS A 47 -11.43 -0.94 -9.06
N SER A 48 -12.39 -1.67 -8.51
CA SER A 48 -13.60 -2.03 -9.24
C SER A 48 -14.34 -0.77 -9.74
N GLU A 49 -14.92 -0.86 -10.90
CA GLU A 49 -15.73 0.21 -11.48
C GLU A 49 -17.04 0.40 -10.71
N THR A 50 -17.56 -0.67 -10.12
CA THR A 50 -18.80 -0.65 -9.34
C THR A 50 -18.60 -0.18 -7.91
N ASP A 51 -17.48 -0.57 -7.25
CA ASP A 51 -17.14 -0.16 -5.89
C ASP A 51 -15.64 0.09 -5.74
N LYS A 52 -15.28 1.35 -5.55
CA LYS A 52 -13.88 1.78 -5.34
C LYS A 52 -13.21 1.18 -4.09
N HIS A 53 -13.94 0.48 -3.24
CA HIS A 53 -13.45 -0.22 -2.05
C HIS A 53 -13.12 -1.69 -2.30
N ILE A 54 -13.36 -2.18 -3.50
CA ILE A 54 -13.01 -3.54 -3.95
C ILE A 54 -11.79 -3.46 -4.86
N LEU A 55 -10.81 -4.35 -4.64
CA LEU A 55 -9.66 -4.51 -5.51
C LEU A 55 -9.90 -5.67 -6.48
N GLU A 56 -9.66 -5.42 -7.76
CA GLU A 56 -9.64 -6.40 -8.83
C GLU A 56 -8.24 -6.51 -9.41
N ILE A 57 -7.89 -7.69 -9.93
CA ILE A 57 -6.61 -7.89 -10.60
C ILE A 57 -6.57 -7.05 -11.88
N ASP A 58 -5.48 -6.31 -12.07
CA ASP A 58 -5.21 -5.61 -13.31
C ASP A 58 -4.33 -6.51 -14.20
N GLU A 59 -4.97 -7.14 -15.19
CA GLU A 59 -4.31 -8.10 -16.09
C GLU A 59 -3.15 -7.49 -16.87
N ASN A 60 -3.16 -6.17 -17.09
CA ASN A 60 -2.08 -5.51 -17.83
C ASN A 60 -0.74 -5.51 -17.09
N VAL A 61 -0.75 -5.63 -15.76
CA VAL A 61 0.45 -5.52 -14.92
C VAL A 61 0.58 -6.59 -13.85
N SER A 62 -0.42 -7.46 -13.70
CA SER A 62 -0.37 -8.56 -12.72
C SER A 62 0.79 -9.53 -12.99
N ASP A 63 1.11 -9.80 -14.24
CA ASP A 63 2.22 -10.67 -14.62
C ASP A 63 3.59 -10.08 -14.25
N ASN A 64 3.71 -8.76 -14.22
CA ASN A 64 4.92 -8.10 -13.73
C ASN A 64 5.11 -8.34 -12.24
N VAL A 65 4.02 -8.37 -11.47
CA VAL A 65 4.05 -8.71 -10.03
C VAL A 65 4.48 -10.16 -9.85
N LYS A 66 3.89 -11.10 -10.60
CA LYS A 66 4.29 -12.53 -10.59
C LYS A 66 5.77 -12.66 -10.91
N LEU A 67 6.27 -11.96 -11.92
CA LEU A 67 7.70 -11.97 -12.27
C LEU A 67 8.58 -11.50 -11.12
N ILE A 68 8.22 -10.42 -10.42
CA ILE A 68 8.95 -9.90 -9.26
C ILE A 68 9.06 -10.96 -8.16
N PHE A 69 7.95 -11.63 -7.82
CA PHE A 69 7.95 -12.69 -6.82
C PHE A 69 8.72 -13.93 -7.28
N LYS A 70 8.61 -14.32 -8.54
CA LYS A 70 9.36 -15.42 -9.13
C LYS A 70 10.88 -15.18 -9.06
N LEU A 71 11.35 -13.99 -9.40
CA LEU A 71 12.76 -13.61 -9.30
C LEU A 71 13.28 -13.68 -7.85
N ALA A 72 12.43 -13.38 -6.86
CA ALA A 72 12.78 -13.49 -5.44
C ALA A 72 12.72 -14.93 -4.92
N SER A 73 11.68 -15.70 -5.30
CA SER A 73 11.41 -17.04 -4.77
C SER A 73 12.22 -18.14 -5.44
N GLU A 74 12.34 -18.12 -6.76
CA GLU A 74 13.03 -19.17 -7.53
C GLU A 74 14.48 -18.82 -7.81
N ASN A 75 14.75 -17.62 -8.33
CA ASN A 75 16.10 -17.19 -8.68
C ASN A 75 16.90 -16.65 -7.49
N ASN A 76 16.28 -16.55 -6.33
CA ASN A 76 16.90 -16.02 -5.13
C ASN A 76 17.60 -14.66 -5.37
N TYR A 77 16.97 -13.74 -6.13
CA TYR A 77 17.51 -12.41 -6.37
C TYR A 77 17.19 -11.46 -5.23
N GLY A 78 18.16 -10.59 -4.89
CA GLY A 78 17.94 -9.49 -3.95
C GLY A 78 17.27 -8.28 -4.63
N PHE A 79 16.76 -7.34 -3.83
CA PHE A 79 15.99 -6.20 -4.30
C PHE A 79 16.68 -5.40 -5.43
N ASN A 80 17.99 -5.14 -5.31
CA ASN A 80 18.75 -4.37 -6.32
C ASN A 80 18.86 -5.14 -7.64
N LYS A 81 19.08 -6.46 -7.58
CA LYS A 81 19.18 -7.28 -8.78
C LYS A 81 17.85 -7.37 -9.51
N ILE A 82 16.76 -7.54 -8.75
CA ILE A 82 15.40 -7.52 -9.32
C ILE A 82 15.11 -6.16 -9.96
N ALA A 83 15.40 -5.04 -9.28
CA ALA A 83 15.20 -3.71 -9.82
C ALA A 83 15.95 -3.52 -11.16
N ARG A 84 17.22 -3.98 -11.23
CA ARG A 84 18.01 -3.91 -12.45
C ARG A 84 17.41 -4.73 -13.58
N VAL A 85 17.01 -5.96 -13.33
CA VAL A 85 16.36 -6.84 -14.34
C VAL A 85 15.08 -6.17 -14.88
N LEU A 86 14.23 -5.64 -14.01
CA LEU A 86 12.99 -4.96 -14.42
C LEU A 86 13.26 -3.72 -15.28
N SER A 87 14.34 -2.98 -14.97
CA SER A 87 14.76 -1.81 -15.79
C SER A 87 15.32 -2.25 -17.14
N GLU A 88 16.15 -3.31 -17.18
CA GLU A 88 16.73 -3.86 -18.41
C GLU A 88 15.65 -4.34 -19.39
N ILE A 89 14.61 -5.01 -18.93
CA ILE A 89 13.47 -5.46 -19.74
C ILE A 89 12.41 -4.36 -19.96
N ARG A 90 12.67 -3.15 -19.49
CA ARG A 90 11.86 -1.94 -19.71
C ARG A 90 10.40 -2.04 -19.25
N ILE A 91 10.18 -2.66 -18.09
CA ILE A 91 8.87 -2.65 -17.45
C ILE A 91 8.62 -1.28 -16.81
N PRO A 92 7.48 -0.61 -17.10
CA PRO A 92 7.15 0.66 -16.45
C PRO A 92 7.05 0.53 -14.92
N THR A 93 7.58 1.51 -14.21
CA THR A 93 7.48 1.53 -12.75
C THR A 93 6.02 1.73 -12.31
N PRO A 94 5.65 1.36 -11.07
CA PRO A 94 4.28 1.58 -10.56
C PRO A 94 3.79 3.02 -10.67
N LYS A 95 4.71 3.99 -10.54
CA LYS A 95 4.40 5.41 -10.68
C LYS A 95 4.10 5.77 -12.13
N GLU A 96 4.95 5.36 -13.07
CA GLU A 96 4.81 5.64 -14.49
C GLU A 96 3.56 4.99 -15.07
N TYR A 97 3.26 3.77 -14.65
CA TYR A 97 2.03 3.07 -15.02
C TYR A 97 0.79 3.82 -14.53
N ALA A 98 0.78 4.24 -13.26
CA ALA A 98 -0.34 4.98 -12.69
C ALA A 98 -0.55 6.37 -13.32
N GLU A 99 0.52 6.98 -13.82
CA GLU A 99 0.50 8.27 -14.53
C GLU A 99 0.24 8.11 -16.04
N LYS A 100 0.11 6.88 -16.55
CA LYS A 100 -0.05 6.55 -17.99
C LYS A 100 1.00 7.24 -18.85
N LYS A 101 2.26 7.19 -18.42
CA LYS A 101 3.36 7.89 -19.08
C LYS A 101 3.66 7.27 -20.45
N GLU A 102 3.59 8.05 -21.52
CA GLU A 102 3.80 7.58 -22.89
C GLU A 102 5.23 7.05 -23.12
N ASN A 103 6.23 7.71 -22.55
CA ASN A 103 7.63 7.30 -22.63
C ASN A 103 8.20 7.06 -21.22
N PRO A 104 7.96 5.88 -20.63
CA PRO A 104 8.46 5.57 -19.31
C PRO A 104 9.98 5.37 -19.32
N SER A 105 10.67 5.89 -18.31
CA SER A 105 12.11 5.66 -18.12
C SER A 105 12.40 4.21 -17.68
N CYS A 106 11.43 3.58 -17.04
CA CYS A 106 11.52 2.23 -16.50
C CYS A 106 12.62 2.06 -15.44
N ASP A 107 12.94 3.15 -14.71
CA ASP A 107 13.98 3.17 -13.69
C ASP A 107 13.48 2.60 -12.37
N TRP A 108 13.53 1.28 -12.23
CA TRP A 108 13.20 0.62 -10.99
C TRP A 108 14.26 0.84 -9.93
N ASN A 109 13.82 1.02 -8.69
CA ASN A 109 14.70 1.15 -7.54
C ASN A 109 14.39 0.11 -6.46
N LEU A 110 15.36 -0.14 -5.59
CA LEU A 110 15.26 -1.05 -4.45
C LEU A 110 13.99 -0.82 -3.61
N THR A 111 13.64 0.45 -3.38
CA THR A 111 12.51 0.80 -2.51
C THR A 111 11.17 0.38 -3.12
N SER A 112 11.01 0.51 -4.43
CA SER A 112 9.80 0.09 -5.15
C SER A 112 9.63 -1.43 -5.11
N VAL A 113 10.70 -2.17 -5.43
CA VAL A 113 10.71 -3.64 -5.37
C VAL A 113 10.43 -4.14 -3.94
N LYS A 114 11.11 -3.54 -2.95
CA LYS A 114 10.90 -3.89 -1.54
C LYS A 114 9.46 -3.68 -1.08
N LYS A 115 8.83 -2.57 -1.47
CA LYS A 115 7.42 -2.30 -1.12
C LYS A 115 6.49 -3.37 -1.69
N ILE A 116 6.73 -3.84 -2.92
CA ILE A 116 5.94 -4.89 -3.55
C ILE A 116 6.15 -6.20 -2.80
N LEU A 117 7.38 -6.64 -2.60
CA LEU A 117 7.68 -7.91 -1.96
C LEU A 117 7.29 -7.99 -0.49
N GLU A 118 7.22 -6.87 0.24
CA GLU A 118 6.83 -6.83 1.66
C GLU A 118 5.32 -6.59 1.88
N ASP A 119 4.53 -6.41 0.82
CA ASP A 119 3.10 -6.11 0.98
C ASP A 119 2.24 -7.37 0.87
N GLU A 120 1.48 -7.65 1.93
CA GLU A 120 0.57 -8.79 2.00
C GLU A 120 -0.67 -8.64 1.09
N VAL A 121 -0.85 -7.49 0.45
CA VAL A 121 -1.94 -7.28 -0.50
C VAL A 121 -1.88 -8.30 -1.67
N TYR A 122 -0.71 -8.75 -2.04
CA TYR A 122 -0.52 -9.69 -3.15
C TYR A 122 -0.98 -11.12 -2.84
N ILE A 123 -1.18 -11.45 -1.57
CA ILE A 123 -1.77 -12.72 -1.10
C ILE A 123 -3.25 -12.55 -0.67
N GLY A 124 -3.88 -11.43 -1.04
CA GLY A 124 -5.29 -11.17 -0.75
C GLY A 124 -5.58 -10.52 0.60
N ASN A 125 -4.58 -10.06 1.35
CA ASN A 125 -4.74 -9.46 2.67
C ASN A 125 -4.65 -7.94 2.59
N LEU A 126 -5.55 -7.23 3.29
CA LEU A 126 -5.46 -5.78 3.45
C LEU A 126 -4.88 -5.43 4.82
N THR A 127 -3.89 -4.54 4.81
CA THR A 127 -3.28 -4.01 6.05
C THR A 127 -3.54 -2.52 6.16
N TYR A 128 -4.21 -2.11 7.23
CA TYR A 128 -4.48 -0.71 7.56
C TYR A 128 -3.78 -0.30 8.85
N GLY A 129 -3.45 1.00 8.97
CA GLY A 129 -2.87 1.54 10.20
C GLY A 129 -1.36 1.43 10.31
N ARG A 130 -0.61 1.09 9.24
CA ARG A 130 0.87 1.06 9.23
C ARG A 130 1.50 2.40 9.60
N ARG A 131 0.77 3.51 9.36
CA ARG A 131 1.21 4.89 9.62
C ARG A 131 0.04 5.73 10.08
N HIS A 132 0.30 6.70 10.95
CA HIS A 132 -0.71 7.69 11.34
C HIS A 132 -0.09 9.07 11.51
N LYS A 133 -0.92 10.11 11.37
CA LYS A 133 -0.53 11.47 11.72
C LYS A 133 -0.55 11.64 13.25
N VAL A 134 0.42 12.35 13.79
CA VAL A 134 0.52 12.64 15.24
C VAL A 134 -0.71 13.41 15.71
N SER A 135 -1.15 14.39 14.95
CA SER A 135 -2.34 15.19 15.24
C SER A 135 -2.95 15.72 13.93
N PHE A 136 -4.18 16.23 14.00
CA PHE A 136 -4.82 16.86 12.85
C PHE A 136 -4.14 18.18 12.42
N LYS A 137 -3.49 18.88 13.35
CA LYS A 137 -2.70 20.10 13.10
C LYS A 137 -1.29 19.81 12.56
N SER A 138 -0.79 18.58 12.69
CA SER A 138 0.57 18.21 12.32
C SER A 138 0.65 17.47 10.98
N LYS A 139 1.65 17.81 10.16
CA LYS A 139 2.00 17.06 8.96
C LYS A 139 2.87 15.82 9.28
N LYS A 140 3.36 15.68 10.53
CA LYS A 140 4.25 14.59 10.94
C LYS A 140 3.53 13.25 10.93
N ILE A 141 4.07 12.31 10.17
CA ILE A 141 3.58 10.93 10.08
C ILE A 141 4.57 10.03 10.82
N ILE A 142 4.05 9.17 11.68
CA ILE A 142 4.86 8.17 12.39
C ILE A 142 4.42 6.77 11.99
N LYS A 143 5.38 5.83 11.99
CA LYS A 143 5.12 4.41 11.78
C LYS A 143 4.50 3.84 13.06
N GLN A 144 3.55 2.95 12.88
CA GLN A 144 2.89 2.25 13.97
C GLN A 144 3.48 0.85 14.11
N SER A 145 3.56 0.35 15.35
CA SER A 145 3.99 -1.02 15.63
C SER A 145 2.99 -2.02 15.03
N LYS A 146 3.47 -3.22 14.69
CA LYS A 146 2.67 -4.23 13.96
C LYS A 146 1.44 -4.71 14.74
N ASP A 147 1.51 -4.74 16.06
CA ASP A 147 0.42 -5.10 16.97
C ASP A 147 -0.82 -4.18 16.84
N LYS A 148 -0.62 -2.97 16.33
CA LYS A 148 -1.69 -1.98 16.11
C LYS A 148 -2.21 -1.95 14.67
N TRP A 149 -1.67 -2.77 13.80
CA TRP A 149 -2.17 -2.87 12.44
C TRP A 149 -3.48 -3.65 12.41
N ILE A 150 -4.37 -3.25 11.53
CA ILE A 150 -5.57 -4.01 11.22
C ILE A 150 -5.25 -4.80 9.95
N VAL A 151 -5.15 -6.11 10.09
CA VAL A 151 -4.97 -7.03 8.97
C VAL A 151 -6.27 -7.78 8.77
N THR A 152 -6.83 -7.71 7.57
CA THR A 152 -8.03 -8.44 7.16
C THR A 152 -7.63 -9.36 6.02
N GLU A 153 -7.82 -10.66 6.24
CA GLU A 153 -7.39 -11.69 5.30
C GLU A 153 -8.47 -11.97 4.24
N ASN A 154 -8.02 -12.44 3.06
CA ASN A 154 -8.89 -12.91 1.97
C ASN A 154 -9.95 -11.88 1.52
N THR A 155 -9.56 -10.62 1.42
CA THR A 155 -10.47 -9.52 1.05
C THR A 155 -10.64 -9.33 -0.45
N HIS A 156 -9.72 -9.87 -1.25
CA HIS A 156 -9.68 -9.73 -2.71
C HIS A 156 -8.89 -10.88 -3.35
N PRO A 157 -9.01 -11.09 -4.66
CA PRO A 157 -8.26 -12.14 -5.34
C PRO A 157 -6.74 -11.96 -5.20
N ALA A 158 -6.04 -13.01 -4.77
CA ALA A 158 -4.59 -13.01 -4.64
C ALA A 158 -3.92 -13.14 -6.03
N ILE A 159 -2.85 -12.36 -6.28
CA ILE A 159 -2.00 -12.51 -7.48
C ILE A 159 -0.97 -13.62 -7.27
N ILE A 160 -0.50 -13.78 -6.03
CA ILE A 160 0.57 -14.69 -5.63
C ILE A 160 0.04 -15.66 -4.57
N SER A 161 0.48 -16.93 -4.63
CA SER A 161 0.16 -17.88 -3.58
C SER A 161 0.90 -17.56 -2.28
N ARG A 162 0.34 -17.98 -1.14
CA ARG A 162 1.00 -17.80 0.17
C ARG A 162 2.35 -18.48 0.23
N GLU A 163 2.46 -19.67 -0.36
CA GLU A 163 3.71 -20.45 -0.40
C GLU A 163 4.82 -19.70 -1.14
N GLU A 164 4.50 -19.14 -2.29
CA GLU A 164 5.46 -18.38 -3.10
C GLU A 164 5.89 -17.10 -2.38
N TRP A 165 4.95 -16.40 -1.73
CA TRP A 165 5.23 -15.22 -0.92
C TRP A 165 6.18 -15.55 0.25
N GLU A 166 5.91 -16.62 1.01
CA GLU A 166 6.76 -17.06 2.12
C GLU A 166 8.16 -17.48 1.64
N LYS A 167 8.25 -18.20 0.53
CA LYS A 167 9.54 -18.59 -0.09
C LYS A 167 10.37 -17.37 -0.48
N ALA A 168 9.75 -16.37 -1.13
CA ALA A 168 10.42 -15.11 -1.46
C ALA A 168 10.94 -14.40 -0.20
N HIS A 169 10.13 -14.34 0.86
CA HIS A 169 10.51 -13.69 2.13
C HIS A 169 11.65 -14.42 2.84
N ASN A 170 11.64 -15.75 2.86
CA ASN A 170 12.71 -16.56 3.47
C ASN A 170 14.03 -16.37 2.72
N ASN A 171 14.00 -16.34 1.40
CA ASN A 171 15.17 -16.07 0.57
C ASN A 171 15.76 -14.66 0.84
N LEU A 172 14.88 -13.65 0.99
CA LEU A 172 15.32 -12.29 1.28
C LEU A 172 15.86 -12.12 2.71
N LYS A 173 15.33 -12.87 3.69
CA LYS A 173 15.82 -12.87 5.07
C LYS A 173 17.19 -13.53 5.18
N SER A 174 17.43 -14.65 4.49
CA SER A 174 18.72 -15.36 4.51
C SER A 174 19.88 -14.50 4.00
N ARG A 175 19.60 -13.52 3.12
CA ARG A 175 20.59 -12.59 2.56
C ARG A 175 20.96 -11.41 3.49
N LYS A 176 20.25 -11.22 4.58
CA LYS A 176 20.53 -10.14 5.55
C LYS A 176 21.56 -10.53 6.61
N ARG A 177 22.14 -11.73 6.52
CA ARG A 177 23.22 -12.21 7.41
C ARG A 177 24.59 -11.89 6.85
#